data_a93d1eef2b028c8e9872d48bfd8f351e
#
_entry.id   a93d1eef2b028c8e9872d48bfd8f351e
#
_cell.length_a   1.000
_cell.length_b   1.000
_cell.length_c   1.000
_cell.angle_alpha   90.00
_cell.angle_beta   90.00
_cell.angle_gamma   90.00
#
_symmetry.space_group_name_H-M   'P 1'
#
loop_
_entity.id
_entity.type
_entity.pdbx_description
1 polymer ?
#
loop_
_entity_poly.entity_id
_entity_poly.type
_entity_poly.pdbx_seq_one_letter_code
_entity_poly.pdbx_strand_id
1 'polypeptide(L)'
;MRNQILKYFSFLFTLTLISCGGGGGDDTGGGGGGGGGGPVDPPTPPGKATLVAPANNKTCETGTSVSDTQSTVAFSWNASASTNTYDVRITNLNTSTATNKNGVSATSTTATLDKGVPYSWKVTSKNTSSTTTTASDTWKFYLAGDGVVNYAPFPAELK
;
A
#
# COMPACT_ATOMS: atom_id res chain seq x y z
N MET A 1 -8.17 -43.54 -13.25
CA MET A 1 -7.71 -43.53 -14.67
C MET A 1 -7.75 -42.13 -15.22
N ARG A 2 -6.57 -41.69 -15.74
CA ARG A 2 -6.36 -40.62 -16.73
C ARG A 2 -6.64 -39.19 -16.23
N ASN A 3 -5.74 -38.22 -16.46
CA ASN A 3 -4.33 -38.17 -16.90
C ASN A 3 -3.84 -36.77 -16.59
N GLN A 4 -2.65 -36.70 -16.09
CA GLN A 4 -1.77 -35.55 -16.01
C GLN A 4 -1.60 -34.91 -17.39
N ILE A 5 -1.71 -33.61 -17.52
CA ILE A 5 -0.99 -32.89 -18.57
C ILE A 5 -0.34 -31.64 -17.94
N LEU A 6 0.89 -31.84 -17.58
CA LEU A 6 1.88 -30.85 -17.22
C LEU A 6 2.32 -30.14 -18.52
N LYS A 7 2.00 -28.88 -18.69
CA LYS A 7 2.57 -28.07 -19.78
C LYS A 7 3.59 -27.11 -19.21
N TYR A 8 4.85 -27.54 -19.31
CA TYR A 8 6.01 -26.66 -19.17
C TYR A 8 6.03 -25.67 -20.34
N PHE A 9 5.88 -24.39 -20.03
CA PHE A 9 6.18 -23.32 -20.99
C PHE A 9 7.62 -22.86 -20.72
N SER A 10 8.55 -23.44 -21.47
CA SER A 10 9.96 -23.01 -21.53
C SER A 10 10.03 -21.70 -22.32
N PHE A 11 10.27 -20.59 -21.64
CA PHE A 11 10.52 -19.31 -22.29
C PHE A 11 12.03 -19.14 -22.45
N LEU A 12 12.48 -19.43 -23.67
CA LEU A 12 13.87 -19.24 -24.10
C LEU A 12 14.13 -17.73 -24.28
N PHE A 13 14.86 -17.13 -23.35
CA PHE A 13 15.30 -15.73 -23.43
C PHE A 13 16.62 -15.67 -24.18
N THR A 14 16.58 -15.26 -25.44
CA THR A 14 17.77 -14.99 -26.26
C THR A 14 18.37 -13.63 -25.91
N LEU A 15 19.52 -13.66 -25.25
CA LEU A 15 20.33 -12.50 -24.93
C LEU A 15 21.13 -12.08 -26.17
N THR A 16 20.75 -10.98 -26.82
CA THR A 16 21.55 -10.37 -27.89
C THR A 16 22.52 -9.36 -27.32
N LEU A 17 23.79 -9.71 -27.26
CA LEU A 17 24.88 -8.79 -26.96
C LEU A 17 25.16 -7.93 -28.21
N ILE A 18 24.84 -6.65 -28.14
CA ILE A 18 25.32 -5.66 -29.10
C ILE A 18 26.61 -5.08 -28.58
N SER A 19 27.72 -5.60 -29.09
CA SER A 19 29.03 -5.01 -28.92
C SER A 19 29.18 -3.91 -29.97
N CYS A 20 29.32 -2.66 -29.54
CA CYS A 20 29.79 -1.58 -30.37
C CYS A 20 31.21 -1.22 -29.90
N GLY A 21 32.17 -1.76 -30.64
CA GLY A 21 33.55 -1.35 -30.57
C GLY A 21 33.84 -0.22 -31.52
N GLY A 22 34.79 0.60 -31.14
CA GLY A 22 35.50 1.34 -32.16
C GLY A 22 35.93 2.73 -31.78
N GLY A 23 37.24 2.97 -31.76
CA GLY A 23 37.82 4.21 -32.17
C GLY A 23 38.71 4.90 -31.16
N GLY A 24 40.01 4.62 -31.26
CA GLY A 24 41.04 5.31 -30.49
C GLY A 24 41.21 6.76 -30.93
N GLY A 25 41.75 7.55 -30.05
CA GLY A 25 42.22 8.90 -30.27
C GLY A 25 43.00 9.31 -29.08
N ASP A 26 44.34 9.21 -29.15
CA ASP A 26 45.27 9.84 -28.22
C ASP A 26 45.06 11.36 -28.27
N ASP A 27 44.88 11.99 -27.10
CA ASP A 27 45.38 13.34 -26.85
C ASP A 27 45.69 13.55 -25.39
N THR A 28 46.96 13.76 -25.16
CA THR A 28 47.55 14.25 -23.93
C THR A 28 47.12 15.68 -23.64
N GLY A 29 46.61 15.95 -22.41
CA GLY A 29 46.48 17.33 -21.97
C GLY A 29 45.69 17.52 -20.64
N GLY A 30 46.40 17.59 -19.53
CA GLY A 30 46.26 18.56 -18.45
C GLY A 30 44.97 18.70 -17.70
N GLY A 31 44.97 18.27 -16.45
CA GLY A 31 44.55 18.99 -15.23
C GLY A 31 43.19 19.60 -15.18
N GLY A 32 42.35 19.10 -14.26
CA GLY A 32 41.14 19.81 -13.84
C GLY A 32 40.17 18.88 -13.18
N GLY A 33 40.35 18.61 -11.87
CA GLY A 33 39.36 17.95 -11.05
C GLY A 33 38.09 18.79 -10.96
N GLY A 34 37.13 18.52 -11.82
CA GLY A 34 35.77 19.00 -11.72
C GLY A 34 34.90 17.81 -11.44
N GLY A 35 34.55 17.57 -10.18
CA GLY A 35 33.48 16.67 -9.81
C GLY A 35 32.20 17.09 -10.48
N GLY A 36 31.96 16.58 -11.70
CA GLY A 36 30.68 16.73 -12.37
C GLY A 36 29.62 15.93 -11.65
N GLY A 37 28.99 16.53 -10.66
CA GLY A 37 27.70 16.07 -10.19
C GLY A 37 26.75 16.16 -11.38
N GLY A 38 26.47 15.03 -12.03
CA GLY A 38 25.43 14.93 -13.02
C GLY A 38 24.11 15.45 -12.42
N PRO A 39 23.16 15.86 -13.26
CA PRO A 39 21.86 16.28 -12.78
C PRO A 39 21.30 15.21 -11.87
N VAL A 40 21.16 15.51 -10.58
CA VAL A 40 20.46 14.64 -9.64
C VAL A 40 19.00 14.64 -10.04
N ASP A 41 18.54 13.52 -10.55
CA ASP A 41 17.12 13.35 -10.86
C ASP A 41 16.30 13.71 -9.60
N PRO A 42 15.21 14.48 -9.76
CA PRO A 42 14.35 14.80 -8.64
C PRO A 42 13.81 13.52 -8.01
N PRO A 43 13.73 13.46 -6.67
CA PRO A 43 13.29 12.26 -5.97
C PRO A 43 11.89 11.85 -6.42
N THR A 44 11.74 10.59 -6.86
CA THR A 44 10.47 10.03 -7.32
C THR A 44 9.48 9.94 -6.14
N PRO A 45 8.30 10.57 -6.24
CA PRO A 45 7.26 10.44 -5.22
C PRO A 45 6.79 8.98 -5.06
N PRO A 46 6.32 8.58 -3.86
CA PRO A 46 5.75 7.25 -3.68
C PRO A 46 4.45 7.09 -4.47
N GLY A 47 4.20 5.89 -4.96
CA GLY A 47 2.98 5.52 -5.66
C GLY A 47 1.75 5.46 -4.74
N LYS A 48 0.56 5.47 -5.33
CA LYS A 48 -0.71 5.30 -4.62
C LYS A 48 -0.89 3.82 -4.25
N ALA A 49 -1.12 3.53 -2.97
CA ALA A 49 -1.46 2.18 -2.51
C ALA A 49 -2.91 1.82 -2.91
N THR A 50 -3.14 0.56 -3.29
CA THR A 50 -4.47 0.03 -3.56
C THR A 50 -4.94 -0.78 -2.37
N LEU A 51 -6.04 -0.40 -1.76
CA LEU A 51 -6.61 -1.07 -0.59
C LEU A 51 -7.15 -2.45 -0.97
N VAL A 52 -7.12 -3.40 -0.01
CA VAL A 52 -7.60 -4.77 -0.21
C VAL A 52 -8.65 -5.16 0.84
N ALA A 53 -8.32 -5.05 2.12
CA ALA A 53 -9.23 -5.41 3.21
C ALA A 53 -9.09 -4.45 4.40
N PRO A 54 -10.20 -4.15 5.10
CA PRO A 54 -11.61 -4.46 4.78
C PRO A 54 -12.06 -3.84 3.46
N ALA A 55 -12.92 -4.57 2.71
CA ALA A 55 -13.43 -4.10 1.43
C ALA A 55 -14.28 -2.82 1.58
N ASN A 56 -14.30 -1.99 0.53
CA ASN A 56 -15.08 -0.77 0.54
C ASN A 56 -16.59 -1.07 0.68
N ASN A 57 -17.25 -0.33 1.55
CA ASN A 57 -18.67 -0.47 1.87
C ASN A 57 -19.07 -1.86 2.42
N LYS A 58 -18.11 -2.59 3.04
CA LYS A 58 -18.41 -3.86 3.70
C LYS A 58 -19.31 -3.60 4.92
N THR A 59 -20.52 -4.15 4.90
CA THR A 59 -21.54 -3.92 5.92
C THR A 59 -21.44 -4.83 7.13
N CYS A 60 -20.61 -5.87 7.08
CA CYS A 60 -20.43 -6.84 8.16
C CYS A 60 -18.98 -7.31 8.19
N GLU A 61 -18.09 -6.49 8.78
CA GLU A 61 -16.74 -6.92 9.15
C GLU A 61 -16.80 -7.40 10.60
N THR A 62 -16.27 -8.58 10.89
CA THR A 62 -16.31 -9.12 12.26
C THR A 62 -14.99 -9.00 12.99
N GLY A 63 -13.88 -9.08 12.26
CA GLY A 63 -12.54 -9.14 12.85
C GLY A 63 -12.37 -10.36 13.78
N THR A 64 -11.37 -10.29 14.64
CA THR A 64 -11.17 -11.26 15.75
C THR A 64 -11.64 -10.63 17.04
N SER A 65 -12.62 -11.23 17.71
CA SER A 65 -13.16 -10.71 18.96
C SER A 65 -12.09 -10.66 20.05
N VAL A 66 -11.99 -9.53 20.72
CA VAL A 66 -11.10 -9.30 21.88
C VAL A 66 -11.91 -9.20 23.16
N SER A 67 -13.09 -8.61 23.08
CA SER A 67 -14.05 -8.48 24.15
C SER A 67 -15.47 -8.37 23.57
N ASP A 68 -16.47 -8.26 24.44
CA ASP A 68 -17.87 -8.05 24.02
C ASP A 68 -18.05 -6.74 23.22
N THR A 69 -17.16 -5.76 23.44
CA THR A 69 -17.27 -4.43 22.81
C THR A 69 -16.20 -4.16 21.76
N GLN A 70 -15.17 -5.01 21.63
CA GLN A 70 -14.03 -4.75 20.74
C GLN A 70 -13.62 -5.97 19.90
N SER A 71 -13.17 -5.70 18.71
CA SER A 71 -12.54 -6.69 17.81
C SER A 71 -11.26 -6.13 17.20
N THR A 72 -10.30 -7.01 16.95
CA THR A 72 -9.12 -6.70 16.14
C THR A 72 -9.45 -6.92 14.69
N VAL A 73 -9.31 -5.87 13.88
CA VAL A 73 -9.51 -5.86 12.43
C VAL A 73 -8.16 -5.86 11.73
N ALA A 74 -8.02 -6.70 10.70
CA ALA A 74 -6.85 -6.73 9.84
C ALA A 74 -7.07 -5.81 8.63
N PHE A 75 -6.07 -4.95 8.37
CA PHE A 75 -6.03 -4.04 7.22
C PHE A 75 -4.94 -4.51 6.26
N SER A 76 -5.23 -4.55 4.97
CA SER A 76 -4.26 -4.93 3.95
C SER A 76 -4.41 -4.11 2.68
N TRP A 77 -3.30 -3.93 1.98
CA TRP A 77 -3.21 -3.17 0.72
C TRP A 77 -2.11 -3.76 -0.16
N ASN A 78 -2.13 -3.41 -1.43
CA ASN A 78 -1.04 -3.77 -2.34
C ASN A 78 0.10 -2.77 -2.21
N ALA A 79 1.33 -3.26 -2.32
CA ALA A 79 2.52 -2.42 -2.33
C ALA A 79 2.45 -1.39 -3.46
N SER A 80 2.91 -0.18 -3.19
CA SER A 80 3.02 0.89 -4.18
C SER A 80 4.48 1.16 -4.54
N ALA A 81 4.70 1.60 -5.78
CA ALA A 81 6.03 1.90 -6.29
C ALA A 81 6.73 2.97 -5.45
N SER A 82 8.05 2.93 -5.36
CA SER A 82 8.89 3.92 -4.67
C SER A 82 8.43 4.22 -3.23
N THR A 83 7.97 3.20 -2.50
CA THR A 83 7.43 3.34 -1.14
C THR A 83 8.26 2.52 -0.15
N ASN A 84 8.69 3.14 0.95
CA ASN A 84 9.39 2.49 2.05
C ASN A 84 8.46 2.15 3.22
N THR A 85 7.52 3.05 3.52
CA THR A 85 6.60 2.91 4.67
C THR A 85 5.23 3.46 4.35
N TYR A 86 4.27 3.03 5.15
CA TYR A 86 2.87 3.42 5.06
C TYR A 86 2.38 3.96 6.40
N ASP A 87 1.56 5.01 6.35
CA ASP A 87 0.75 5.43 7.49
C ASP A 87 -0.70 5.03 7.22
N VAL A 88 -1.29 4.29 8.15
CA VAL A 88 -2.70 3.89 8.07
C VAL A 88 -3.51 4.72 9.04
N ARG A 89 -4.54 5.38 8.53
CA ARG A 89 -5.49 6.15 9.36
C ARG A 89 -6.86 5.48 9.29
N ILE A 90 -7.41 5.14 10.47
CA ILE A 90 -8.72 4.54 10.65
C ILE A 90 -9.54 5.53 11.47
N THR A 91 -10.69 5.96 10.96
CA THR A 91 -11.53 6.99 11.60
C THR A 91 -12.87 6.37 11.98
N ASN A 92 -13.23 6.47 13.24
CA ASN A 92 -14.57 6.19 13.73
C ASN A 92 -15.52 7.27 13.21
N LEU A 93 -16.54 6.90 12.43
CA LEU A 93 -17.42 7.87 11.77
C LEU A 93 -18.50 8.45 12.69
N ASN A 94 -18.73 7.84 13.87
CA ASN A 94 -19.66 8.38 14.86
C ASN A 94 -19.01 9.50 15.68
N THR A 95 -17.72 9.36 16.01
CA THR A 95 -17.01 10.28 16.92
C THR A 95 -15.96 11.13 16.21
N SER A 96 -15.64 10.84 14.94
CA SER A 96 -14.54 11.43 14.18
C SER A 96 -13.15 11.19 14.79
N THR A 97 -13.04 10.28 15.77
CA THR A 97 -11.76 9.91 16.38
C THR A 97 -10.95 9.03 15.47
N ALA A 98 -9.65 9.29 15.34
CA ALA A 98 -8.76 8.54 14.48
C ALA A 98 -7.79 7.65 15.26
N THR A 99 -7.67 6.39 14.84
CA THR A 99 -6.59 5.47 15.20
C THR A 99 -5.55 5.50 14.09
N ASN A 100 -4.30 5.80 14.40
CA ASN A 100 -3.22 5.87 13.43
C ASN A 100 -2.18 4.77 13.67
N LYS A 101 -1.71 4.14 12.60
CA LYS A 101 -0.56 3.23 12.57
C LYS A 101 0.47 3.84 11.63
N ASN A 102 1.53 4.39 12.16
CA ASN A 102 2.53 5.13 11.39
C ASN A 102 3.78 4.29 11.13
N GLY A 103 4.42 4.51 9.98
CA GLY A 103 5.70 3.90 9.65
C GLY A 103 5.65 2.39 9.43
N VAL A 104 4.51 1.84 8.99
CA VAL A 104 4.35 0.42 8.70
C VAL A 104 5.16 0.07 7.45
N SER A 105 6.14 -0.83 7.56
CA SER A 105 6.94 -1.31 6.42
C SER A 105 6.30 -2.48 5.67
N ALA A 106 5.36 -3.18 6.31
CA ALA A 106 4.57 -4.24 5.69
C ALA A 106 3.40 -3.66 4.90
N THR A 107 2.74 -4.51 4.12
CA THR A 107 1.49 -4.19 3.39
C THR A 107 0.23 -4.58 4.15
N SER A 108 0.36 -4.77 5.45
CA SER A 108 -0.75 -5.08 6.36
C SER A 108 -0.48 -4.58 7.78
N THR A 109 -1.55 -4.37 8.53
CA THR A 109 -1.51 -4.05 9.97
C THR A 109 -2.82 -4.46 10.62
N THR A 110 -2.87 -4.40 11.94
CA THR A 110 -4.09 -4.65 12.70
C THR A 110 -4.41 -3.49 13.62
N ALA A 111 -5.70 -3.32 13.92
CA ALA A 111 -6.15 -2.37 14.93
C ALA A 111 -7.31 -2.95 15.73
N THR A 112 -7.31 -2.73 17.05
CA THR A 112 -8.45 -3.04 17.92
C THR A 112 -9.41 -1.87 17.86
N LEU A 113 -10.66 -2.15 17.52
CA LEU A 113 -11.72 -1.18 17.26
C LEU A 113 -13.01 -1.57 18.00
N ASP A 114 -13.84 -0.59 18.28
CA ASP A 114 -15.13 -0.82 18.91
C ASP A 114 -16.13 -1.43 17.93
N LYS A 115 -16.85 -2.46 18.37
CA LYS A 115 -17.90 -3.14 17.62
C LYS A 115 -19.15 -2.25 17.47
N GLY A 116 -19.97 -2.54 16.46
CA GLY A 116 -21.20 -1.80 16.22
C GLY A 116 -20.99 -0.38 15.67
N VAL A 117 -19.84 -0.11 15.05
CA VAL A 117 -19.42 1.23 14.62
C VAL A 117 -19.03 1.23 13.16
N PRO A 118 -19.44 2.25 12.39
CA PRO A 118 -18.91 2.51 11.04
C PRO A 118 -17.54 3.18 11.11
N TYR A 119 -16.63 2.72 10.26
CA TYR A 119 -15.28 3.26 10.12
C TYR A 119 -14.97 3.64 8.67
N SER A 120 -14.09 4.61 8.51
CA SER A 120 -13.37 4.83 7.26
C SER A 120 -11.88 4.59 7.46
N TRP A 121 -11.18 4.20 6.40
CA TRP A 121 -9.75 4.01 6.46
C TRP A 121 -9.06 4.35 5.15
N LYS A 122 -7.80 4.76 5.25
CA LYS A 122 -6.90 5.06 4.13
C LYS A 122 -5.47 4.77 4.49
N VAL A 123 -4.64 4.61 3.47
CA VAL A 123 -3.19 4.41 3.56
C VAL A 123 -2.49 5.57 2.89
N THR A 124 -1.46 6.09 3.51
CA THR A 124 -0.58 7.11 2.94
C THR A 124 0.80 6.50 2.72
N SER A 125 1.23 6.44 1.47
CA SER A 125 2.56 5.94 1.07
C SER A 125 3.61 7.02 1.30
N LYS A 126 4.78 6.60 1.79
CA LYS A 126 5.95 7.45 2.09
C LYS A 126 7.22 6.81 1.58
N ASN A 127 8.19 7.63 1.19
CA ASN A 127 9.55 7.17 0.99
C ASN A 127 10.56 8.11 1.67
N THR A 128 11.79 7.65 1.81
CA THR A 128 12.88 8.41 2.46
C THR A 128 13.53 9.44 1.54
N SER A 129 13.30 9.31 0.24
CA SER A 129 13.93 10.15 -0.79
C SER A 129 13.09 11.37 -1.14
N SER A 130 11.81 11.41 -0.77
CA SER A 130 10.88 12.49 -1.08
C SER A 130 10.11 12.95 0.14
N THR A 131 9.88 14.25 0.26
CA THR A 131 8.96 14.80 1.25
C THR A 131 7.49 14.69 0.83
N THR A 132 7.24 14.36 -0.45
CA THR A 132 5.89 14.13 -0.97
C THR A 132 5.36 12.80 -0.46
N THR A 133 4.10 12.77 -0.10
CA THR A 133 3.37 11.56 0.30
C THR A 133 2.18 11.35 -0.63
N THR A 134 1.76 10.08 -0.82
CA THR A 134 0.62 9.78 -1.70
C THR A 134 -0.43 8.97 -0.94
N ALA A 135 -1.64 9.50 -0.86
CA ALA A 135 -2.75 8.84 -0.19
C ALA A 135 -3.51 7.90 -1.13
N SER A 136 -3.97 6.78 -0.60
CA SER A 136 -4.94 5.89 -1.25
C SER A 136 -6.33 6.54 -1.34
N ASP A 137 -7.27 5.85 -1.98
CA ASP A 137 -8.69 6.09 -1.77
C ASP A 137 -9.06 5.90 -0.31
N THR A 138 -10.17 6.48 0.12
CA THR A 138 -10.73 6.24 1.45
C THR A 138 -11.85 5.22 1.32
N TRP A 139 -11.70 4.08 2.01
CA TRP A 139 -12.70 3.03 2.07
C TRP A 139 -13.45 3.07 3.40
N LYS A 140 -14.66 2.50 3.41
CA LYS A 140 -15.55 2.45 4.57
C LYS A 140 -15.97 1.02 4.84
N PHE A 141 -16.23 0.71 6.12
CA PHE A 141 -16.79 -0.56 6.55
C PHE A 141 -17.56 -0.38 7.85
N TYR A 142 -18.43 -1.33 8.15
CA TYR A 142 -19.13 -1.41 9.44
C TYR A 142 -18.59 -2.61 10.21
N LEU A 143 -18.07 -2.38 11.41
CA LEU A 143 -17.61 -3.45 12.30
C LEU A 143 -18.82 -3.97 13.09
N ALA A 144 -19.19 -5.22 12.84
CA ALA A 144 -20.37 -5.83 13.45
C ALA A 144 -20.27 -5.88 14.97
N GLY A 145 -21.40 -5.64 15.63
CA GLY A 145 -21.57 -5.90 17.07
C GLY A 145 -21.93 -7.36 17.35
N ASP A 146 -21.80 -7.80 18.59
CA ASP A 146 -22.25 -9.12 18.99
C ASP A 146 -23.79 -9.19 19.02
N GLY A 147 -24.36 -10.06 18.21
CA GLY A 147 -25.73 -10.57 18.35
C GLY A 147 -26.89 -9.64 18.06
N VAL A 148 -26.71 -8.41 17.63
CA VAL A 148 -27.81 -7.53 17.22
C VAL A 148 -27.78 -7.31 15.73
N VAL A 149 -28.73 -7.91 15.01
CA VAL A 149 -28.92 -7.78 13.55
C VAL A 149 -29.48 -6.40 13.18
N ASN A 150 -29.03 -5.34 13.84
CA ASN A 150 -29.37 -3.98 13.46
C ASN A 150 -28.20 -3.38 12.70
N TYR A 151 -28.16 -3.64 11.41
CA TYR A 151 -27.31 -2.89 10.51
C TYR A 151 -27.78 -1.44 10.52
N ALA A 152 -27.08 -0.59 11.25
CA ALA A 152 -27.19 0.82 10.96
C ALA A 152 -26.68 1.03 9.52
N PRO A 153 -27.53 1.38 8.58
CA PRO A 153 -27.06 1.71 7.22
C PRO A 153 -26.06 2.86 7.35
N PHE A 154 -25.04 2.89 6.51
CA PHE A 154 -24.20 4.07 6.41
C PHE A 154 -25.11 5.28 6.23
N PRO A 155 -24.91 6.39 6.97
CA PRO A 155 -25.65 7.62 6.72
C PRO A 155 -25.62 7.94 5.23
N ALA A 156 -26.72 8.47 4.69
CA ALA A 156 -26.88 8.72 3.25
C ALA A 156 -25.74 9.61 2.67
N GLU A 157 -25.19 10.45 3.51
CA GLU A 157 -24.05 11.34 3.18
C GLU A 157 -22.73 10.58 2.99
N LEU A 158 -22.66 9.31 3.34
CA LEU A 158 -21.45 8.49 3.25
C LEU A 158 -21.46 7.53 2.04
N LYS A 159 -22.50 7.61 1.18
CA LYS A 159 -22.57 6.85 -0.06
C LYS A 159 -21.83 7.52 -1.20
#